data_d7c99d77a7b602e505904148106b5179
#
_entry.id   d7c99d77a7b602e505904148106b5179
#
_cell.length_a   1.000
_cell.length_b   1.000
_cell.length_c   1.000
_cell.angle_alpha   90.00
_cell.angle_beta   90.00
_cell.angle_gamma   90.00
#
_symmetry.space_group_name_H-M   'P 1'
#
loop_
_entity.id
_entity.type
_entity.pdbx_description
1 polymer ?
#
loop_
_entity_poly.entity_id
_entity_poly.type
_entity_poly.pdbx_seq_one_letter_code
_entity_poly.pdbx_strand_id
1 'polypeptide(L)'
;GKLLGIVAKTFLPNYSEFYEKRWFASSQDLRPQHIIFAGNNIRVTPELQIFRTSEGATFAIEICEDVWAPTPPSNHLALAGAEIIFNLSTSDELIGKHAYLKSLLAQQSARTISGYVYSSSGFGESTQDVAFGGNALIFENGSLVKQSERFQLDPQLVISEIDVENLRGERRTNSTFVNAQRPVAAGLAGITGQIGELALHVDCLPPLNSMREFTLTREFDQHPFIPKTENMQDAC
;
A
#
# COMPACT_ATOMS: atom_id res chain seq x y z
N GLY A 1 3.79 17.52 14.81
CA GLY A 1 3.31 17.24 13.46
C GLY A 1 1.84 17.62 13.33
N LYS A 2 1.34 17.73 12.10
CA LYS A 2 -0.08 17.97 11.81
C LYS A 2 -0.74 16.62 11.47
N LEU A 3 -1.91 16.34 12.04
CA LEU A 3 -2.72 15.19 11.65
C LEU A 3 -3.48 15.54 10.37
N LEU A 4 -3.24 14.76 9.29
CA LEU A 4 -3.81 15.03 7.96
C LEU A 4 -5.13 14.30 7.73
N GLY A 5 -5.26 13.08 8.24
CA GLY A 5 -6.46 12.27 8.06
C GLY A 5 -6.44 11.02 8.94
N ILE A 6 -7.53 10.28 8.91
CA ILE A 6 -7.68 8.97 9.55
C ILE A 6 -8.21 8.01 8.49
N VAL A 7 -7.46 6.97 8.19
CA VAL A 7 -7.86 5.92 7.25
C VAL A 7 -8.52 4.79 8.03
N ALA A 8 -9.76 4.48 7.66
CA ALA A 8 -10.51 3.40 8.28
C ALA A 8 -10.38 2.11 7.45
N LYS A 9 -10.23 0.97 8.11
CA LYS A 9 -10.16 -0.35 7.48
C LYS A 9 -11.48 -0.72 6.80
N THR A 10 -11.41 -1.23 5.57
CA THR A 10 -12.59 -1.58 4.78
C THR A 10 -13.04 -3.00 5.04
N PHE A 11 -12.14 -3.97 4.97
CA PHE A 11 -12.45 -5.37 5.15
C PHE A 11 -11.95 -5.89 6.49
N LEU A 12 -12.87 -6.40 7.29
CA LEU A 12 -12.58 -6.96 8.62
C LEU A 12 -12.59 -8.48 8.51
N PRO A 13 -11.46 -9.19 8.72
CA PRO A 13 -11.44 -10.63 8.74
C PRO A 13 -12.28 -11.15 9.91
N ASN A 14 -13.18 -12.09 9.61
CA ASN A 14 -14.06 -12.70 10.60
C ASN A 14 -14.31 -14.17 10.23
N TYR A 15 -13.23 -14.91 10.11
CA TYR A 15 -13.16 -16.33 9.75
C TYR A 15 -11.90 -16.94 10.36
N SER A 16 -11.88 -18.27 10.52
CA SER A 16 -10.78 -19.02 11.12
C SER A 16 -10.38 -18.44 12.50
N GLU A 17 -9.14 -18.04 12.67
CA GLU A 17 -8.59 -17.41 13.87
C GLU A 17 -9.01 -15.93 14.06
N PHE A 18 -9.56 -15.31 13.03
CA PHE A 18 -9.92 -13.88 13.05
C PHE A 18 -11.37 -13.64 13.49
N TYR A 19 -11.57 -12.65 14.36
CA TYR A 19 -12.90 -12.23 14.86
C TYR A 19 -12.98 -10.70 15.05
N GLU A 20 -12.43 -9.94 14.09
CA GLU A 20 -12.36 -8.48 14.19
C GLU A 20 -13.73 -7.79 14.26
N LYS A 21 -14.78 -8.35 13.63
CA LYS A 21 -16.14 -7.80 13.72
C LYS A 21 -16.74 -7.77 15.12
N ARG A 22 -16.14 -8.49 16.06
CA ARG A 22 -16.53 -8.41 17.48
C ARG A 22 -16.14 -7.07 18.10
N TRP A 23 -15.06 -6.46 17.62
CA TRP A 23 -14.42 -5.30 18.23
C TRP A 23 -14.50 -4.05 17.36
N PHE A 24 -14.61 -4.20 16.05
CA PHE A 24 -14.50 -3.12 15.08
C PHE A 24 -15.66 -3.12 14.09
N ALA A 25 -15.96 -1.94 13.57
CA ALA A 25 -16.87 -1.75 12.44
C ALA A 25 -16.05 -1.42 11.17
N SER A 26 -16.55 -1.86 10.02
CA SER A 26 -15.98 -1.55 8.72
C SER A 26 -16.12 -0.05 8.39
N SER A 27 -15.20 0.47 7.58
CA SER A 27 -15.40 1.80 6.98
C SER A 27 -16.69 1.89 6.18
N GLN A 28 -17.18 0.77 5.64
CA GLN A 28 -18.44 0.70 4.89
C GLN A 28 -19.68 1.03 5.73
N ASP A 29 -19.58 0.80 7.04
CA ASP A 29 -20.65 1.11 7.99
C ASP A 29 -20.49 2.51 8.63
N LEU A 30 -19.37 3.18 8.32
CA LEU A 30 -19.01 4.47 8.88
C LEU A 30 -19.85 5.59 8.24
N ARG A 31 -20.42 6.44 9.06
CA ARG A 31 -21.00 7.72 8.61
C ARG A 31 -19.97 8.83 8.77
N PRO A 32 -19.81 9.72 7.76
CA PRO A 32 -18.91 10.86 7.90
C PRO A 32 -19.22 11.66 9.17
N GLN A 33 -18.21 11.89 9.99
CA GLN A 33 -18.33 12.61 11.25
C GLN A 33 -17.02 13.32 11.59
N HIS A 34 -17.09 14.25 12.53
CA HIS A 34 -15.91 14.89 13.09
C HIS A 34 -15.66 14.36 14.50
N ILE A 35 -14.41 14.08 14.79
CA ILE A 35 -13.95 13.68 16.11
C ILE A 35 -12.82 14.58 16.58
N ILE A 36 -12.67 14.70 17.88
CA ILE A 36 -11.48 15.33 18.47
C ILE A 36 -10.47 14.22 18.73
N PHE A 37 -9.36 14.26 18.03
CA PHE A 37 -8.25 13.33 18.20
C PHE A 37 -6.93 14.09 18.34
N ALA A 38 -6.18 13.80 19.40
CA ALA A 38 -4.93 14.50 19.75
C ALA A 38 -5.07 16.05 19.70
N GLY A 39 -6.21 16.59 20.18
CA GLY A 39 -6.50 18.03 20.20
C GLY A 39 -6.88 18.63 18.83
N ASN A 40 -6.98 17.82 17.78
CA ASN A 40 -7.38 18.26 16.44
C ASN A 40 -8.82 17.82 16.13
N ASN A 41 -9.55 18.68 15.45
CA ASN A 41 -10.88 18.33 14.91
C ASN A 41 -10.67 17.68 13.54
N ILE A 42 -10.88 16.37 13.46
CA ILE A 42 -10.59 15.56 12.27
C ILE A 42 -11.88 14.95 11.72
N ARG A 43 -12.07 15.08 10.42
CA ARG A 43 -13.13 14.35 9.72
C ARG A 43 -12.74 12.89 9.57
N VAL A 44 -13.62 12.00 10.03
CA VAL A 44 -13.52 10.54 9.78
C VAL A 44 -14.60 10.19 8.78
N THR A 45 -14.22 9.48 7.73
CA THR A 45 -15.08 9.23 6.56
C THR A 45 -14.81 7.83 5.98
N PRO A 46 -15.82 7.17 5.37
CA PRO A 46 -15.62 5.96 4.61
C PRO A 46 -14.87 6.17 3.29
N GLU A 47 -14.74 7.43 2.86
CA GLU A 47 -14.08 7.78 1.60
C GLU A 47 -12.60 7.40 1.62
N LEU A 48 -12.12 6.88 0.49
CA LEU A 48 -10.71 6.55 0.32
C LEU A 48 -9.88 7.84 0.25
N GLN A 49 -8.72 7.86 0.90
CA GLN A 49 -7.90 9.06 1.05
C GLN A 49 -6.56 8.90 0.32
N ILE A 50 -6.19 9.94 -0.45
CA ILE A 50 -4.87 10.04 -1.08
C ILE A 50 -4.14 11.23 -0.47
N PHE A 51 -2.89 11.02 -0.13
CA PHE A 51 -2.00 12.02 0.44
C PHE A 51 -0.95 12.41 -0.59
N ARG A 52 -0.52 13.66 -0.56
CA ARG A 52 0.53 14.17 -1.45
C ARG A 52 1.68 14.76 -0.65
N THR A 53 2.90 14.43 -1.07
CA THR A 53 4.10 15.08 -0.52
C THR A 53 4.31 16.45 -1.15
N SER A 54 5.19 17.27 -0.55
CA SER A 54 5.58 18.58 -1.10
C SER A 54 6.21 18.46 -2.49
N GLU A 55 6.90 17.37 -2.75
CA GLU A 55 7.58 17.07 -4.02
C GLU A 55 6.61 16.51 -5.07
N GLY A 56 5.35 16.34 -4.71
CA GLY A 56 4.29 15.93 -5.62
C GLY A 56 4.09 14.42 -5.78
N ALA A 57 4.80 13.59 -5.02
CA ALA A 57 4.48 12.16 -4.96
C ALA A 57 3.19 11.92 -4.18
N THR A 58 2.39 10.95 -4.63
CA THR A 58 1.11 10.61 -4.01
C THR A 58 1.15 9.21 -3.39
N PHE A 59 0.56 9.09 -2.21
CA PHE A 59 0.46 7.82 -1.55
C PHE A 59 -0.91 7.61 -0.91
N ALA A 60 -1.23 6.36 -0.62
CA ALA A 60 -2.43 5.99 0.09
C ALA A 60 -2.14 4.85 1.07
N ILE A 61 -3.10 4.60 1.97
CA ILE A 61 -2.98 3.60 3.02
C ILE A 61 -4.18 2.66 2.91
N GLU A 62 -3.92 1.37 3.00
CA GLU A 62 -4.92 0.34 3.28
C GLU A 62 -4.44 -0.54 4.44
N ILE A 63 -5.33 -1.33 5.04
CA ILE A 63 -5.02 -1.99 6.30
C ILE A 63 -5.23 -3.51 6.18
N CYS A 64 -4.14 -4.25 6.30
CA CYS A 64 -4.10 -5.70 6.50
C CYS A 64 -4.98 -6.46 5.49
N GLU A 65 -6.17 -6.91 5.93
CA GLU A 65 -7.14 -7.68 5.15
C GLU A 65 -7.57 -7.01 3.86
N ASP A 66 -7.47 -5.69 3.76
CA ASP A 66 -7.88 -4.96 2.56
C ASP A 66 -7.21 -5.50 1.29
N VAL A 67 -5.93 -5.89 1.35
CA VAL A 67 -5.21 -6.45 0.19
C VAL A 67 -5.66 -7.86 -0.21
N TRP A 68 -6.26 -8.61 0.73
CA TRP A 68 -6.73 -9.98 0.48
C TRP A 68 -8.11 -10.01 -0.18
N ALA A 69 -8.82 -8.89 -0.16
CA ALA A 69 -10.13 -8.78 -0.76
C ALA A 69 -10.07 -8.98 -2.29
N PRO A 70 -11.13 -9.54 -2.92
CA PRO A 70 -11.19 -9.66 -4.38
C PRO A 70 -11.05 -8.32 -5.11
N THR A 71 -11.50 -7.24 -4.49
CA THR A 71 -11.34 -5.87 -4.97
C THR A 71 -10.76 -5.01 -3.84
N PRO A 72 -9.43 -4.99 -3.70
CA PRO A 72 -8.78 -4.21 -2.65
C PRO A 72 -9.01 -2.71 -2.85
N PRO A 73 -9.06 -1.91 -1.77
CA PRO A 73 -9.09 -0.44 -1.85
C PRO A 73 -7.97 0.14 -2.71
N SER A 74 -6.79 -0.47 -2.68
CA SER A 74 -5.63 -0.06 -3.48
C SER A 74 -5.88 -0.05 -4.99
N ASN A 75 -6.80 -0.86 -5.52
CA ASN A 75 -7.19 -0.77 -6.94
C ASN A 75 -7.79 0.61 -7.25
N HIS A 76 -8.73 1.05 -6.43
CA HIS A 76 -9.40 2.35 -6.60
C HIS A 76 -8.46 3.50 -6.31
N LEU A 77 -7.65 3.38 -5.26
CA LEU A 77 -6.65 4.37 -4.87
C LEU A 77 -5.63 4.61 -5.99
N ALA A 78 -5.11 3.54 -6.60
CA ALA A 78 -4.16 3.64 -7.71
C ALA A 78 -4.78 4.27 -8.95
N LEU A 79 -6.00 3.87 -9.34
CA LEU A 79 -6.74 4.47 -10.46
C LEU A 79 -7.06 5.94 -10.23
N ALA A 80 -7.23 6.35 -8.97
CA ALA A 80 -7.44 7.74 -8.59
C ALA A 80 -6.13 8.54 -8.44
N GLY A 81 -4.97 7.89 -8.61
CA GLY A 81 -3.69 8.57 -8.70
C GLY A 81 -2.69 8.28 -7.59
N ALA A 82 -2.99 7.41 -6.62
CA ALA A 82 -1.99 6.98 -5.64
C ALA A 82 -0.85 6.20 -6.33
N GLU A 83 0.37 6.62 -6.13
CA GLU A 83 1.58 6.04 -6.72
C GLU A 83 2.23 5.02 -5.79
N ILE A 84 2.10 5.25 -4.49
CA ILE A 84 2.61 4.35 -3.44
C ILE A 84 1.46 3.94 -2.54
N ILE A 85 1.36 2.65 -2.26
CA ILE A 85 0.38 2.07 -1.32
C ILE A 85 1.13 1.55 -0.11
N PHE A 86 0.73 1.99 1.07
CA PHE A 86 1.19 1.44 2.34
C PHE A 86 0.12 0.50 2.90
N ASN A 87 0.53 -0.70 3.30
CA ASN A 87 -0.33 -1.65 4.01
C ASN A 87 0.24 -1.93 5.40
N LEU A 88 -0.52 -1.55 6.41
CA LEU A 88 -0.22 -1.78 7.81
C LEU A 88 -0.93 -3.04 8.25
N SER A 89 -0.19 -4.06 8.66
CA SER A 89 -0.73 -5.40 8.86
C SER A 89 -0.37 -6.00 10.22
N THR A 90 -1.24 -6.88 10.67
CA THR A 90 -1.01 -7.82 11.77
C THR A 90 -1.46 -9.19 11.28
N SER A 91 -0.77 -9.69 10.26
CA SER A 91 -1.08 -10.97 9.64
C SER A 91 -0.25 -12.07 10.28
N ASP A 92 -0.93 -13.11 10.72
CA ASP A 92 -0.31 -14.28 11.31
C ASP A 92 0.50 -15.09 10.30
N GLU A 93 1.36 -15.96 10.81
CA GLU A 93 2.17 -16.87 10.00
C GLU A 93 1.53 -18.27 9.98
N LEU A 94 1.27 -18.75 8.77
CA LEU A 94 0.86 -20.11 8.48
C LEU A 94 1.83 -20.77 7.49
N ILE A 95 1.87 -22.09 7.48
CA ILE A 95 2.70 -22.84 6.53
C ILE A 95 2.29 -22.48 5.09
N GLY A 96 3.26 -22.01 4.31
CA GLY A 96 3.05 -21.60 2.91
C GLY A 96 2.50 -20.18 2.71
N LYS A 97 1.96 -19.52 3.74
CA LYS A 97 1.34 -18.19 3.64
C LYS A 97 2.32 -17.12 3.17
N HIS A 98 3.58 -17.17 3.60
CA HIS A 98 4.58 -16.16 3.19
C HIS A 98 4.81 -16.15 1.67
N ALA A 99 4.92 -17.31 1.02
CA ALA A 99 5.09 -17.38 -0.42
C ALA A 99 3.85 -16.83 -1.14
N TYR A 100 2.66 -17.18 -0.66
CA TYR A 100 1.40 -16.65 -1.18
C TYR A 100 1.31 -15.13 -0.98
N LEU A 101 1.64 -14.61 0.20
CA LEU A 101 1.69 -13.17 0.48
C LEU A 101 2.61 -12.44 -0.50
N LYS A 102 3.82 -12.93 -0.73
CA LYS A 102 4.75 -12.33 -1.70
C LYS A 102 4.16 -12.28 -3.10
N SER A 103 3.52 -13.36 -3.55
CA SER A 103 2.88 -13.42 -4.85
C SER A 103 1.70 -12.45 -4.96
N LEU A 104 0.90 -12.35 -3.90
CA LEU A 104 -0.23 -11.42 -3.82
C LEU A 104 0.23 -9.97 -3.92
N LEU A 105 1.24 -9.59 -3.12
CA LEU A 105 1.76 -8.22 -3.11
C LEU A 105 2.47 -7.86 -4.43
N ALA A 106 3.21 -8.81 -5.03
CA ALA A 106 3.81 -8.62 -6.35
C ALA A 106 2.73 -8.37 -7.41
N GLN A 107 1.68 -9.19 -7.45
CA GLN A 107 0.56 -8.99 -8.37
C GLN A 107 -0.18 -7.68 -8.12
N GLN A 108 -0.40 -7.31 -6.86
CA GLN A 108 -1.09 -6.06 -6.52
C GLN A 108 -0.27 -4.85 -6.95
N SER A 109 1.02 -4.84 -6.68
CA SER A 109 1.96 -3.81 -7.14
C SER A 109 1.99 -3.69 -8.67
N ALA A 110 2.09 -4.81 -9.40
CA ALA A 110 2.09 -4.85 -10.85
C ALA A 110 0.77 -4.38 -11.47
N ARG A 111 -0.36 -4.89 -10.96
CA ARG A 111 -1.71 -4.55 -11.45
C ARG A 111 -2.01 -3.07 -11.31
N THR A 112 -1.56 -2.47 -10.23
CA THR A 112 -1.78 -1.05 -9.91
C THR A 112 -0.65 -0.14 -10.42
N ILE A 113 0.40 -0.72 -11.00
CA ILE A 113 1.62 -0.02 -11.43
C ILE A 113 2.06 0.95 -10.32
N SER A 114 2.35 0.41 -9.15
CA SER A 114 2.63 1.19 -7.94
C SER A 114 3.79 0.66 -7.14
N GLY A 115 4.36 1.51 -6.30
CA GLY A 115 5.11 1.07 -5.14
C GLY A 115 4.15 0.46 -4.12
N TYR A 116 4.46 -0.71 -3.57
CA TYR A 116 3.66 -1.32 -2.53
C TYR A 116 4.52 -1.66 -1.32
N VAL A 117 4.23 -1.01 -0.21
CA VAL A 117 5.00 -1.10 1.03
C VAL A 117 4.14 -1.80 2.08
N TYR A 118 4.54 -3.00 2.45
CA TYR A 118 3.86 -3.84 3.43
C TYR A 118 4.68 -3.95 4.71
N SER A 119 4.05 -3.73 5.85
CA SER A 119 4.67 -3.91 7.16
C SER A 119 3.72 -4.65 8.09
N SER A 120 4.19 -5.74 8.69
CA SER A 120 3.40 -6.60 9.58
C SER A 120 4.05 -6.74 10.94
N SER A 121 3.24 -7.03 11.94
CA SER A 121 3.66 -7.32 13.30
C SER A 121 4.68 -8.45 13.36
N GLY A 122 5.55 -8.37 14.34
CA GLY A 122 6.62 -9.35 14.62
C GLY A 122 6.68 -9.74 16.08
N PHE A 123 7.86 -10.12 16.53
CA PHE A 123 8.09 -10.48 17.93
C PHE A 123 7.72 -9.33 18.87
N GLY A 124 7.08 -9.68 19.99
CA GLY A 124 6.62 -8.72 20.99
C GLY A 124 5.19 -8.21 20.78
N GLU A 125 4.56 -8.53 19.64
CA GLU A 125 3.13 -8.30 19.49
C GLU A 125 2.33 -9.21 20.39
N SER A 126 1.21 -8.69 20.92
CA SER A 126 0.31 -9.48 21.75
C SER A 126 -0.37 -10.56 20.93
N THR A 127 -0.16 -11.82 21.30
CA THR A 127 -0.76 -12.97 20.61
C THR A 127 -1.29 -13.95 21.63
N GLN A 128 -2.45 -14.52 21.36
CA GLN A 128 -3.03 -15.60 22.14
C GLN A 128 -2.99 -16.92 21.35
N ASP A 129 -3.37 -16.87 20.08
CA ASP A 129 -3.60 -18.06 19.26
C ASP A 129 -2.73 -18.09 17.99
N VAL A 130 -1.97 -17.03 17.71
CA VAL A 130 -1.25 -16.84 16.44
C VAL A 130 0.20 -16.43 16.67
N ALA A 131 1.04 -16.61 15.65
CA ALA A 131 2.42 -16.15 15.64
C ALA A 131 2.63 -15.14 14.51
N PHE A 132 3.53 -14.17 14.71
CA PHE A 132 3.83 -13.12 13.75
C PHE A 132 5.27 -13.20 13.28
N GLY A 133 5.49 -13.08 11.96
CA GLY A 133 6.80 -13.25 11.35
C GLY A 133 7.62 -11.97 11.21
N GLY A 134 7.02 -10.78 11.41
CA GLY A 134 7.71 -9.50 11.22
C GLY A 134 8.01 -9.18 9.75
N ASN A 135 7.10 -9.52 8.85
CA ASN A 135 7.29 -9.25 7.41
C ASN A 135 7.29 -7.75 7.12
N ALA A 136 8.38 -7.23 6.53
CA ALA A 136 8.41 -5.95 5.85
C ALA A 136 8.85 -6.20 4.40
N LEU A 137 8.01 -5.79 3.44
CA LEU A 137 8.18 -6.09 2.02
C LEU A 137 7.95 -4.81 1.21
N ILE A 138 8.86 -4.50 0.29
CA ILE A 138 8.73 -3.37 -0.63
C ILE A 138 8.74 -3.89 -2.05
N PHE A 139 7.65 -3.64 -2.77
CA PHE A 139 7.50 -3.96 -4.19
C PHE A 139 7.39 -2.68 -5.02
N GLU A 140 7.87 -2.74 -6.26
CA GLU A 140 7.70 -1.71 -7.27
C GLU A 140 7.32 -2.36 -8.59
N ASN A 141 6.15 -2.04 -9.11
CA ASN A 141 5.63 -2.57 -10.37
C ASN A 141 5.81 -4.10 -10.51
N GLY A 142 5.48 -4.84 -9.44
CA GLY A 142 5.54 -6.29 -9.38
C GLY A 142 6.88 -6.88 -8.93
N SER A 143 7.96 -6.12 -8.96
CA SER A 143 9.28 -6.58 -8.55
C SER A 143 9.52 -6.38 -7.05
N LEU A 144 10.02 -7.41 -6.36
CA LEU A 144 10.46 -7.27 -4.98
C LEU A 144 11.74 -6.44 -4.92
N VAL A 145 11.66 -5.28 -4.30
CA VAL A 145 12.80 -4.36 -4.15
C VAL A 145 13.59 -4.69 -2.90
N LYS A 146 12.90 -4.89 -1.78
CA LYS A 146 13.55 -5.20 -0.50
C LYS A 146 12.61 -5.94 0.44
N GLN A 147 13.19 -6.72 1.37
CA GLN A 147 12.44 -7.42 2.41
C GLN A 147 13.23 -7.52 3.70
N SER A 148 12.52 -7.66 4.83
CA SER A 148 13.08 -8.01 6.12
C SER A 148 13.40 -9.50 6.22
N GLU A 149 14.18 -9.88 7.22
CA GLU A 149 14.24 -11.25 7.70
C GLU A 149 13.03 -11.54 8.59
N ARG A 150 12.53 -12.78 8.55
CA ARG A 150 11.39 -13.18 9.39
C ARG A 150 11.87 -13.76 10.73
N PHE A 151 10.96 -13.71 11.70
CA PHE A 151 11.15 -14.31 13.03
C PHE A 151 12.36 -13.77 13.80
N GLN A 152 12.73 -12.53 13.53
CA GLN A 152 13.75 -11.84 14.28
C GLN A 152 13.20 -11.31 15.61
N LEU A 153 14.00 -11.37 16.66
CA LEU A 153 13.64 -10.87 17.98
C LEU A 153 13.85 -9.37 18.10
N ASP A 154 14.81 -8.84 17.34
CA ASP A 154 15.14 -7.42 17.31
C ASP A 154 14.32 -6.67 16.25
N PRO A 155 13.99 -5.40 16.50
CA PRO A 155 13.36 -4.53 15.51
C PRO A 155 14.22 -4.39 14.25
N GLN A 156 13.56 -4.43 13.09
CA GLN A 156 14.22 -4.23 11.80
C GLN A 156 13.69 -2.99 11.12
N LEU A 157 14.57 -2.28 10.42
CA LEU A 157 14.23 -1.18 9.54
C LEU A 157 14.62 -1.52 8.10
N VAL A 158 13.64 -1.59 7.20
CA VAL A 158 13.84 -1.84 5.78
C VAL A 158 13.67 -0.53 5.04
N ILE A 159 14.72 -0.09 4.35
CA ILE A 159 14.74 1.16 3.60
C ILE A 159 15.06 0.86 2.13
N SER A 160 14.31 1.48 1.23
CA SER A 160 14.59 1.50 -0.20
C SER A 160 13.94 2.71 -0.86
N GLU A 161 14.32 2.97 -2.10
CA GLU A 161 13.74 3.98 -2.97
C GLU A 161 12.70 3.36 -3.89
N ILE A 162 11.69 4.14 -4.27
CA ILE A 162 10.68 3.83 -5.29
C ILE A 162 10.80 4.88 -6.40
N ASP A 163 10.97 4.44 -7.64
CA ASP A 163 11.05 5.33 -8.79
C ASP A 163 9.66 5.77 -9.24
N VAL A 164 9.16 6.84 -8.63
CA VAL A 164 7.83 7.39 -8.92
C VAL A 164 7.73 7.90 -10.36
N GLU A 165 8.80 8.44 -10.93
CA GLU A 165 8.76 8.93 -12.31
C GLU A 165 8.66 7.78 -13.32
N ASN A 166 9.33 6.66 -13.06
CA ASN A 166 9.18 5.46 -13.86
C ASN A 166 7.73 4.92 -13.76
N LEU A 167 7.16 4.83 -12.56
CA LEU A 167 5.76 4.42 -12.39
C LEU A 167 4.79 5.32 -13.16
N ARG A 168 5.01 6.63 -13.17
CA ARG A 168 4.23 7.60 -13.96
C ARG A 168 4.38 7.34 -15.45
N GLY A 169 5.59 7.05 -15.91
CA GLY A 169 5.88 6.69 -17.29
C GLY A 169 5.10 5.47 -17.73
N GLU A 170 5.22 4.38 -16.97
CA GLU A 170 4.50 3.13 -17.20
C GLU A 170 2.98 3.31 -17.25
N ARG A 171 2.40 4.03 -16.28
CA ARG A 171 0.96 4.33 -16.27
C ARG A 171 0.50 5.09 -17.51
N ARG A 172 1.28 6.06 -18.00
CA ARG A 172 0.93 6.87 -19.18
C ARG A 172 0.95 6.05 -20.46
N THR A 173 1.85 5.10 -20.58
CA THR A 173 2.00 4.27 -21.78
C THR A 173 1.09 3.05 -21.79
N ASN A 174 0.63 2.59 -20.63
CA ASN A 174 -0.29 1.47 -20.49
C ASN A 174 -1.74 1.89 -20.79
N SER A 175 -2.18 1.63 -22.01
CA SER A 175 -3.54 2.00 -22.46
C SER A 175 -4.65 1.36 -21.64
N THR A 176 -4.43 0.15 -21.12
CA THR A 176 -5.41 -0.56 -20.26
C THR A 176 -5.57 0.19 -18.94
N PHE A 177 -4.46 0.60 -18.33
CA PHE A 177 -4.50 1.38 -17.09
C PHE A 177 -5.20 2.73 -17.30
N VAL A 178 -4.83 3.46 -18.37
CA VAL A 178 -5.47 4.73 -18.73
C VAL A 178 -6.97 4.56 -18.97
N ASN A 179 -7.38 3.51 -19.66
CA ASN A 179 -8.80 3.23 -19.89
C ASN A 179 -9.54 2.90 -18.58
N ALA A 180 -8.90 2.17 -17.65
CA ALA A 180 -9.47 1.87 -16.33
C ALA A 180 -9.60 3.13 -15.43
N GLN A 181 -8.79 4.17 -15.66
CA GLN A 181 -8.91 5.44 -14.93
C GLN A 181 -10.13 6.27 -15.34
N ARG A 182 -10.61 6.15 -16.57
CA ARG A 182 -11.69 6.99 -17.12
C ARG A 182 -12.98 7.00 -16.29
N PRO A 183 -13.53 5.86 -15.83
CA PRO A 183 -14.72 5.85 -14.99
C PRO A 183 -14.51 6.55 -13.65
N VAL A 184 -13.31 6.46 -13.08
CA VAL A 184 -12.94 7.11 -11.82
C VAL A 184 -12.87 8.63 -12.01
N ALA A 185 -12.18 9.09 -13.05
CA ALA A 185 -12.06 10.50 -13.37
C ALA A 185 -13.40 11.15 -13.76
N ALA A 186 -14.33 10.39 -14.32
CA ALA A 186 -15.67 10.86 -14.69
C ALA A 186 -16.68 10.85 -13.54
N GLY A 187 -16.27 10.45 -12.32
CA GLY A 187 -17.20 10.28 -11.20
C GLY A 187 -18.17 9.09 -11.38
N LEU A 188 -17.98 8.29 -12.44
CA LEU A 188 -18.82 7.13 -12.76
C LEU A 188 -18.45 5.88 -11.98
N ALA A 189 -17.48 5.98 -11.10
CA ALA A 189 -17.09 4.91 -10.20
C ALA A 189 -18.16 4.55 -9.15
N GLY A 190 -19.33 5.13 -9.25
CA GLY A 190 -20.53 4.80 -8.49
C GLY A 190 -21.09 3.38 -8.71
N ILE A 191 -20.39 2.52 -9.46
CA ILE A 191 -20.73 1.08 -9.55
C ILE A 191 -20.52 0.38 -8.20
N THR A 192 -19.83 0.99 -7.26
CA THR A 192 -19.60 0.39 -5.93
C THR A 192 -20.08 1.25 -4.76
N GLY A 193 -20.77 2.36 -4.97
CA GLY A 193 -21.31 3.16 -3.85
C GLY A 193 -20.30 3.70 -2.83
N GLN A 194 -19.01 3.48 -3.05
CA GLN A 194 -17.95 3.77 -2.10
C GLN A 194 -16.89 4.77 -2.57
N ILE A 195 -16.94 5.15 -3.84
CA ILE A 195 -16.09 6.22 -4.34
C ILE A 195 -16.94 7.50 -4.32
N GLY A 196 -17.33 7.91 -3.13
CA GLY A 196 -17.60 9.33 -2.86
C GLY A 196 -16.31 10.11 -3.15
N GLU A 197 -16.43 11.39 -3.35
CA GLU A 197 -15.31 12.27 -3.67
C GLU A 197 -14.03 11.83 -2.95
N LEU A 198 -13.02 11.42 -3.73
CA LEU A 198 -11.70 11.13 -3.21
C LEU A 198 -11.20 12.40 -2.52
N ALA A 199 -11.18 12.38 -1.21
CA ALA A 199 -10.65 13.48 -0.44
C ALA A 199 -9.14 13.54 -0.68
N LEU A 200 -8.72 14.29 -1.70
CA LEU A 200 -7.32 14.58 -1.93
C LEU A 200 -6.85 15.55 -0.83
N HIS A 201 -6.23 15.04 0.21
CA HIS A 201 -5.58 15.87 1.21
C HIS A 201 -4.23 16.34 0.70
N VAL A 202 -4.22 17.55 0.14
CA VAL A 202 -2.98 18.23 -0.25
C VAL A 202 -2.51 19.03 0.96
N ASP A 203 -1.78 18.40 1.86
CA ASP A 203 -1.04 19.12 2.88
C ASP A 203 0.41 18.73 2.81
N CYS A 204 1.21 19.68 2.37
CA CYS A 204 2.63 19.54 2.24
C CYS A 204 3.28 19.15 3.55
N LEU A 205 3.92 18.00 3.57
CA LEU A 205 5.06 17.84 4.48
C LEU A 205 6.03 18.98 4.14
N PRO A 206 6.66 19.62 5.14
CA PRO A 206 7.65 20.65 4.85
C PRO A 206 8.67 20.08 3.86
N PRO A 207 9.15 20.86 2.89
CA PRO A 207 10.11 20.38 1.92
C PRO A 207 11.25 19.72 2.68
N LEU A 208 11.53 18.47 2.35
CA LEU A 208 12.75 17.84 2.80
C LEU A 208 13.86 18.73 2.29
N ASN A 209 14.66 19.28 3.20
CA ASN A 209 15.84 20.06 2.83
C ASN A 209 16.56 19.28 1.75
N SER A 210 16.71 19.86 0.57
CA SER A 210 17.30 19.22 -0.59
C SER A 210 18.58 18.54 -0.15
N MET A 211 18.55 17.21 -0.05
CA MET A 211 19.76 16.45 0.21
C MET A 211 20.67 16.67 -0.99
N ARG A 212 21.74 17.42 -0.80
CA ARG A 212 22.70 17.73 -1.87
C ARG A 212 23.48 16.49 -2.31
N GLU A 213 23.50 15.47 -1.46
CA GLU A 213 24.12 14.17 -1.74
C GLU A 213 23.10 13.08 -1.36
N PHE A 214 22.72 12.28 -2.33
CA PHE A 214 21.80 11.16 -2.17
C PHE A 214 22.50 9.88 -2.59
N THR A 215 22.62 8.94 -1.66
CA THR A 215 23.15 7.61 -1.96
C THR A 215 21.98 6.64 -2.07
N LEU A 216 21.82 6.05 -3.24
CA LEU A 216 20.80 5.01 -3.47
C LEU A 216 21.12 3.79 -2.59
N THR A 217 20.09 3.23 -1.97
CA THR A 217 20.19 1.98 -1.18
C THR A 217 19.88 0.74 -2.02
N ARG A 218 19.33 0.92 -3.23
CA ARG A 218 19.06 -0.15 -4.18
C ARG A 218 20.02 -0.10 -5.37
N GLU A 219 20.31 -1.28 -5.91
CA GLU A 219 21.07 -1.42 -7.15
C GLU A 219 20.13 -1.36 -8.36
N PHE A 220 20.52 -0.60 -9.38
CA PHE A 220 19.85 -0.57 -10.67
C PHE A 220 20.64 -1.38 -11.69
N ASP A 221 19.92 -2.15 -12.50
CA ASP A 221 20.55 -2.87 -13.57
C ASP A 221 21.01 -1.91 -14.66
N GLN A 222 22.32 -1.84 -14.90
CA GLN A 222 22.89 -1.01 -15.95
C GLN A 222 22.66 -1.58 -17.34
N HIS A 223 22.30 -2.87 -17.42
CA HIS A 223 22.09 -3.59 -18.67
C HIS A 223 20.78 -4.39 -18.64
N PRO A 224 19.61 -3.70 -18.57
CA PRO A 224 18.31 -4.36 -18.39
C PRO A 224 17.91 -5.28 -19.54
N PHE A 225 18.58 -5.15 -20.71
CA PHE A 225 18.32 -5.96 -21.90
C PHE A 225 19.23 -7.19 -22.02
N ILE A 226 20.18 -7.38 -21.08
CA ILE A 226 21.08 -8.54 -21.08
C ILE A 226 20.59 -9.55 -20.05
N PRO A 227 20.11 -10.73 -20.45
CA PRO A 227 19.72 -11.77 -19.52
C PRO A 227 20.90 -12.19 -18.64
N LYS A 228 20.72 -12.17 -17.33
CA LYS A 228 21.78 -12.48 -16.35
C LYS A 228 21.91 -13.97 -16.04
N THR A 229 20.87 -14.75 -16.32
CA THR A 229 20.82 -16.18 -16.03
C THR A 229 20.16 -16.93 -17.18
N GLU A 230 20.45 -18.23 -17.30
CA GLU A 230 19.80 -19.10 -18.29
C GLU A 230 18.28 -19.06 -18.19
N ASN A 231 17.73 -19.04 -16.98
CA ASN A 231 16.28 -18.94 -16.77
C ASN A 231 15.67 -17.64 -17.30
N MET A 232 16.45 -16.56 -17.39
CA MET A 232 16.00 -15.31 -18.01
C MET A 232 16.12 -15.35 -19.53
N GLN A 233 17.02 -16.19 -20.09
CA GLN A 233 17.15 -16.41 -21.52
C GLN A 233 15.95 -17.16 -22.09
N ASP A 234 15.38 -18.08 -21.32
CA ASP A 234 14.16 -18.82 -21.72
C ASP A 234 12.90 -17.95 -21.69
N ALA A 235 12.95 -16.77 -21.07
CA ALA A 235 11.83 -15.83 -20.96
C ALA A 235 11.82 -14.76 -22.09
N CYS A 236 12.83 -14.75 -22.92
CA CYS A 236 12.94 -13.90 -24.11
C CYS A 236 12.56 -14.68 -25.37
#